data_b85e60b9929ce8fedc809c781c03661d
#
_entry.id   b85e60b9929ce8fedc809c781c03661d
#
_cell.length_a   1.000
_cell.length_b   1.000
_cell.length_c   1.000
_cell.angle_alpha   90.00
_cell.angle_beta   90.00
_cell.angle_gamma   90.00
#
_symmetry.space_group_name_H-M   'P 1'
#
loop_
_entity.id
_entity.type
_entity.pdbx_description
1 polymer ?
#
loop_
_entity_poly.entity_id
_entity_poly.type
_entity_poly.pdbx_seq_one_letter_code
_entity_poly.pdbx_strand_id
1 'polypeptide(L)'
;MANPSYTVSDFGMTKYGEKASKYTLNGAGGVVLEVSDYGGKAIRLFTADRDGNMKDIIVGFDSPAGWDEGDPYWGCIIGRYANRIADGKFTLNGVEYNVPTNNSPGGIPCALHGGTRGWDAYVWDAEPFVSGDDVGVVFKRVSPDGENGFPGKVEVKVTYTLTKDNVWRVDYEAVPDQDTPINMTQHVYFNFKGESGGSIEDHVMTIAASNVAPVNEGQIPTGEIRAVDGSPFDFRGGMRIGERINEPDGQLEIGKGYDHCWVLDRKGGGLEFAGGVHCPLNGRNVDVYTTETCMQVYTANWARYEQIAKGGEHLSFRCAVALETQHAPDSPNKPQFPTTIVKAGETYRSTTEFRFNVK
;
A
#
# COMPACT_ATOMS: atom_id res chain seq x y z
N MET A 1 -22.67 9.51 18.45
CA MET A 1 -21.37 8.91 18.09
C MET A 1 -21.03 7.90 19.17
N ALA A 2 -20.48 6.75 18.80
CA ALA A 2 -20.00 5.77 19.77
C ALA A 2 -18.67 6.25 20.38
N ASN A 3 -18.33 5.80 21.58
CA ASN A 3 -17.00 6.05 22.12
C ASN A 3 -15.99 5.19 21.36
N PRO A 4 -14.84 5.75 20.94
CA PRO A 4 -13.79 4.96 20.30
C PRO A 4 -13.25 3.91 21.27
N SER A 5 -12.95 2.73 20.75
CA SER A 5 -12.45 1.62 21.57
C SER A 5 -11.63 0.65 20.75
N TYR A 6 -10.84 -0.17 21.41
CA TYR A 6 -10.15 -1.29 20.77
C TYR A 6 -10.29 -2.58 21.55
N THR A 7 -10.11 -3.69 20.86
CA THR A 7 -9.90 -5.02 21.47
C THR A 7 -8.68 -5.69 20.88
N VAL A 8 -8.04 -6.56 21.66
CA VAL A 8 -6.89 -7.36 21.23
C VAL A 8 -7.24 -8.83 21.36
N SER A 9 -6.93 -9.61 20.35
CA SER A 9 -7.17 -11.06 20.33
C SER A 9 -6.00 -11.81 19.68
N ASP A 10 -5.94 -13.11 19.92
CA ASP A 10 -5.00 -13.98 19.23
C ASP A 10 -5.30 -14.00 17.72
N PHE A 11 -4.25 -13.89 16.88
CA PHE A 11 -4.38 -13.97 15.43
C PHE A 11 -3.79 -15.27 14.87
N GLY A 12 -2.95 -15.95 15.63
CA GLY A 12 -2.31 -17.21 15.28
C GLY A 12 -0.80 -17.13 15.14
N MET A 13 -0.23 -18.19 14.57
CA MET A 13 1.22 -18.32 14.39
C MET A 13 1.60 -18.05 12.94
N THR A 14 2.67 -17.28 12.74
CA THR A 14 3.29 -17.09 11.42
C THR A 14 4.12 -18.31 11.03
N LYS A 15 4.46 -18.45 9.74
CA LYS A 15 5.38 -19.49 9.25
C LYS A 15 6.78 -19.41 9.90
N TYR A 16 7.12 -18.30 10.51
CA TYR A 16 8.37 -18.10 11.23
C TYR A 16 8.31 -18.50 12.70
N GLY A 17 7.16 -19.02 13.17
CA GLY A 17 6.96 -19.43 14.56
C GLY A 17 6.74 -18.27 15.54
N GLU A 18 6.41 -17.08 15.03
CA GLU A 18 6.08 -15.89 15.83
C GLU A 18 4.58 -15.82 16.06
N LYS A 19 4.17 -15.55 17.31
CA LYS A 19 2.76 -15.39 17.65
C LYS A 19 2.29 -13.97 17.27
N ALA A 20 1.24 -13.89 16.46
CA ALA A 20 0.64 -12.64 16.03
C ALA A 20 -0.65 -12.33 16.81
N SER A 21 -0.94 -11.05 16.97
CA SER A 21 -2.14 -10.50 17.57
C SER A 21 -2.98 -9.73 16.55
N LYS A 22 -4.28 -9.69 16.77
CA LYS A 22 -5.25 -8.89 16.02
C LYS A 22 -5.80 -7.77 16.89
N TYR A 23 -5.84 -6.57 16.36
CA TYR A 23 -6.37 -5.36 16.96
C TYR A 23 -7.62 -4.94 16.20
N THR A 24 -8.78 -4.88 16.88
CA THR A 24 -10.01 -4.33 16.31
C THR A 24 -10.19 -2.92 16.84
N LEU A 25 -10.14 -1.94 15.96
CA LEU A 25 -10.29 -0.52 16.24
C LEU A 25 -11.71 -0.09 15.87
N ASN A 26 -12.50 0.34 16.86
CA ASN A 26 -13.85 0.85 16.64
C ASN A 26 -13.82 2.38 16.67
N GLY A 27 -13.94 3.01 15.52
CA GLY A 27 -13.91 4.46 15.38
C GLY A 27 -15.21 5.13 15.85
N ALA A 28 -15.09 6.32 16.42
CA ALA A 28 -16.24 7.12 16.87
C ALA A 28 -17.19 7.51 15.71
N GLY A 29 -16.67 7.58 14.47
CA GLY A 29 -17.44 7.84 13.24
C GLY A 29 -18.18 6.63 12.67
N GLY A 30 -17.96 5.44 13.24
CA GLY A 30 -18.63 4.19 12.85
C GLY A 30 -17.81 3.27 11.95
N VAL A 31 -16.69 3.71 11.39
CA VAL A 31 -15.75 2.83 10.69
C VAL A 31 -15.07 1.89 11.70
N VAL A 32 -14.90 0.63 11.31
CA VAL A 32 -14.18 -0.39 12.09
C VAL A 32 -13.02 -0.91 11.26
N LEU A 33 -11.81 -0.91 11.86
CA LEU A 33 -10.60 -1.42 11.23
C LEU A 33 -10.01 -2.56 12.06
N GLU A 34 -9.82 -3.72 11.47
CA GLU A 34 -9.06 -4.83 12.05
C GLU A 34 -7.68 -4.90 11.43
N VAL A 35 -6.65 -4.93 12.28
CA VAL A 35 -5.25 -5.00 11.87
C VAL A 35 -4.48 -6.03 12.69
N SER A 36 -3.35 -6.51 12.18
CA SER A 36 -2.45 -7.38 12.91
C SER A 36 -1.07 -6.76 13.07
N ASP A 37 -0.38 -7.09 14.17
CA ASP A 37 1.05 -6.82 14.35
C ASP A 37 1.95 -7.61 13.40
N TYR A 38 1.42 -8.65 12.74
CA TYR A 38 2.12 -9.34 11.64
C TYR A 38 2.17 -8.46 10.41
N GLY A 39 3.25 -7.72 10.24
CA GLY A 39 3.48 -6.79 9.12
C GLY A 39 2.53 -5.60 9.09
N GLY A 40 1.86 -5.26 10.18
CA GLY A 40 0.84 -4.20 10.20
C GLY A 40 -0.32 -4.45 9.24
N LYS A 41 -0.64 -5.73 8.99
CA LYS A 41 -1.64 -6.14 7.99
C LYS A 41 -3.03 -5.64 8.34
N ALA A 42 -3.66 -4.92 7.41
CA ALA A 42 -5.08 -4.60 7.46
C ALA A 42 -5.89 -5.84 7.07
N ILE A 43 -6.70 -6.35 8.00
CA ILE A 43 -7.44 -7.59 7.87
C ILE A 43 -8.86 -7.32 7.35
N ARG A 44 -9.58 -6.37 8.01
CA ARG A 44 -10.94 -5.96 7.66
C ARG A 44 -11.11 -4.47 7.85
N LEU A 45 -11.94 -3.88 7.01
CA LEU A 45 -12.32 -2.47 7.11
C LEU A 45 -13.80 -2.34 6.79
N PHE A 46 -14.60 -2.05 7.79
CA PHE A 46 -16.04 -1.90 7.62
C PHE A 46 -16.42 -0.44 7.45
N THR A 47 -17.13 -0.15 6.35
CA THR A 47 -17.70 1.17 6.05
C THR A 47 -19.16 1.06 5.67
N ALA A 48 -19.95 2.10 5.98
CA ALA A 48 -21.33 2.20 5.57
C ALA A 48 -21.45 2.54 4.08
N ASP A 49 -22.51 2.02 3.43
CA ASP A 49 -22.98 2.51 2.14
C ASP A 49 -24.03 3.63 2.32
N ARG A 50 -24.64 4.09 1.19
CA ARG A 50 -25.66 5.15 1.21
C ARG A 50 -26.92 4.80 2.00
N ASP A 51 -27.17 3.51 2.22
CA ASP A 51 -28.33 2.99 2.96
C ASP A 51 -27.96 2.65 4.41
N GLY A 52 -26.67 2.91 4.81
CA GLY A 52 -26.15 2.64 6.16
C GLY A 52 -25.69 1.21 6.38
N ASN A 53 -25.68 0.36 5.35
CA ASN A 53 -25.24 -1.03 5.49
C ASN A 53 -23.71 -1.11 5.61
N MET A 54 -23.23 -1.66 6.72
CA MET A 54 -21.80 -1.88 6.96
C MET A 54 -21.30 -3.09 6.18
N LYS A 55 -20.16 -2.97 5.50
CA LYS A 55 -19.51 -4.07 4.80
C LYS A 55 -18.00 -3.96 4.85
N ASP A 56 -17.31 -5.09 4.96
CA ASP A 56 -15.86 -5.17 4.80
C ASP A 56 -15.49 -4.87 3.34
N ILE A 57 -14.67 -3.85 3.14
CA ILE A 57 -14.30 -3.32 1.81
C ILE A 57 -12.87 -3.59 1.42
N ILE A 58 -12.12 -4.36 2.21
CA ILE A 58 -10.76 -4.75 1.83
C ILE A 58 -10.68 -6.24 1.57
N VAL A 59 -9.90 -6.60 0.58
CA VAL A 59 -9.66 -7.98 0.16
C VAL A 59 -8.34 -8.45 0.79
N GLY A 60 -8.27 -9.71 1.19
CA GLY A 60 -7.10 -10.27 1.85
C GLY A 60 -7.42 -11.59 2.53
N PHE A 61 -6.77 -11.85 3.64
CA PHE A 61 -6.87 -13.11 4.38
C PHE A 61 -7.32 -12.85 5.82
N ASP A 62 -7.68 -13.89 6.56
CA ASP A 62 -8.16 -13.80 7.94
C ASP A 62 -7.32 -14.62 8.93
N SER A 63 -6.19 -15.14 8.47
CA SER A 63 -5.22 -15.86 9.30
C SER A 63 -3.80 -15.69 8.77
N PRO A 64 -2.74 -15.78 9.58
CA PRO A 64 -1.36 -15.73 9.11
C PRO A 64 -1.08 -16.70 7.97
N ALA A 65 -1.64 -17.92 8.02
CA ALA A 65 -1.48 -18.95 6.99
C ALA A 65 -1.92 -18.47 5.60
N GLY A 66 -3.00 -17.68 5.51
CA GLY A 66 -3.46 -17.15 4.23
C GLY A 66 -2.41 -16.27 3.54
N TRP A 67 -1.69 -15.43 4.30
CA TRP A 67 -0.57 -14.65 3.77
C TRP A 67 0.68 -15.50 3.51
N ASP A 68 0.95 -16.47 4.34
CA ASP A 68 2.15 -17.32 4.26
C ASP A 68 2.10 -18.27 3.05
N GLU A 69 0.92 -18.71 2.66
CA GLU A 69 0.64 -19.61 1.52
C GLU A 69 0.22 -18.87 0.24
N GLY A 70 -0.33 -17.67 0.39
CA GLY A 70 -0.81 -16.83 -0.71
C GLY A 70 0.18 -15.75 -1.13
N ASP A 71 -0.36 -14.55 -1.37
CA ASP A 71 0.45 -13.36 -1.65
C ASP A 71 0.70 -12.60 -0.33
N PRO A 72 1.97 -12.43 0.09
CA PRO A 72 2.31 -11.89 1.41
C PRO A 72 1.98 -10.40 1.56
N TYR A 73 1.77 -9.67 0.46
CA TYR A 73 1.74 -8.20 0.48
C TYR A 73 0.35 -7.59 0.72
N TRP A 74 -0.72 -8.37 0.69
CA TRP A 74 -2.08 -7.87 0.87
C TRP A 74 -2.28 -7.21 2.24
N GLY A 75 -2.48 -5.87 2.22
CA GLY A 75 -2.81 -5.09 3.40
C GLY A 75 -1.65 -4.74 4.33
N CYS A 76 -0.41 -5.04 4.00
CA CYS A 76 0.72 -4.88 4.90
C CYS A 76 1.44 -3.53 4.81
N ILE A 77 2.25 -3.23 5.82
CA ILE A 77 3.29 -2.20 5.77
C ILE A 77 4.43 -2.71 4.91
N ILE A 78 4.73 -1.99 3.84
CA ILE A 78 5.87 -2.28 2.98
C ILE A 78 7.10 -1.48 3.43
N GLY A 79 8.24 -2.15 3.45
CA GLY A 79 9.56 -1.60 3.74
C GLY A 79 10.64 -2.71 3.72
N ARG A 80 11.93 -2.36 3.75
CA ARG A 80 12.50 -1.00 3.83
C ARG A 80 12.23 -0.17 2.57
N TYR A 81 12.04 -0.83 1.40
CA TYR A 81 11.84 -0.16 0.12
C TYR A 81 10.61 -0.71 -0.60
N ALA A 82 9.62 0.13 -0.78
CA ALA A 82 8.38 -0.20 -1.48
C ALA A 82 8.63 -0.31 -2.99
N ASN A 83 7.93 -1.27 -3.62
CA ASN A 83 8.03 -1.59 -5.02
C ASN A 83 9.44 -2.11 -5.41
N ARG A 84 9.85 -1.96 -6.66
CA ARG A 84 11.01 -2.66 -7.25
C ARG A 84 12.30 -1.86 -7.17
N ILE A 85 13.42 -2.60 -7.00
CA ILE A 85 14.79 -2.14 -7.25
C ILE A 85 15.36 -3.06 -8.35
N ALA A 86 15.78 -2.47 -9.48
CA ALA A 86 16.32 -3.17 -10.63
C ALA A 86 17.51 -4.06 -10.23
N ASP A 87 17.51 -5.31 -10.68
CA ASP A 87 18.55 -6.32 -10.37
C ASP A 87 18.83 -6.52 -8.88
N GLY A 88 17.98 -5.96 -7.99
CA GLY A 88 18.24 -5.92 -6.56
C GLY A 88 19.47 -5.08 -6.19
N LYS A 89 19.87 -4.12 -6.99
CA LYS A 89 21.12 -3.38 -6.81
C LYS A 89 20.93 -1.88 -6.78
N PHE A 90 21.72 -1.20 -5.96
CA PHE A 90 21.87 0.25 -6.02
C PHE A 90 23.26 0.67 -5.52
N THR A 91 23.71 1.84 -5.95
CA THR A 91 24.98 2.43 -5.48
C THR A 91 24.69 3.61 -4.57
N LEU A 92 25.29 3.62 -3.38
CA LEU A 92 25.20 4.71 -2.42
C LEU A 92 26.58 5.05 -1.90
N ASN A 93 26.98 6.33 -1.98
CA ASN A 93 28.29 6.83 -1.52
C ASN A 93 29.49 6.04 -2.12
N GLY A 94 29.36 5.59 -3.39
CA GLY A 94 30.38 4.82 -4.10
C GLY A 94 30.44 3.33 -3.75
N VAL A 95 29.55 2.84 -2.90
CA VAL A 95 29.43 1.41 -2.53
C VAL A 95 28.22 0.80 -3.21
N GLU A 96 28.41 -0.35 -3.87
CA GLU A 96 27.27 -1.16 -4.41
C GLU A 96 26.66 -2.00 -3.29
N TYR A 97 25.35 -1.93 -3.16
CA TYR A 97 24.54 -2.75 -2.26
C TYR A 97 23.67 -3.73 -3.06
N ASN A 98 23.51 -4.93 -2.51
CA ASN A 98 22.76 -6.00 -3.16
C ASN A 98 21.61 -6.44 -2.25
N VAL A 99 20.38 -6.20 -2.70
CA VAL A 99 19.13 -6.68 -2.08
C VAL A 99 18.73 -7.99 -2.77
N PRO A 100 18.44 -9.07 -2.05
CA PRO A 100 18.06 -10.33 -2.67
C PRO A 100 16.87 -10.17 -3.60
N THR A 101 17.01 -10.66 -4.83
CA THR A 101 15.92 -10.65 -5.81
C THR A 101 14.87 -11.70 -5.44
N ASN A 102 13.62 -11.31 -5.46
CA ASN A 102 12.47 -12.14 -5.12
C ASN A 102 11.32 -12.05 -6.13
N ASN A 103 11.55 -11.32 -7.23
CA ASN A 103 10.57 -11.13 -8.30
C ASN A 103 11.30 -11.03 -9.66
N SER A 104 10.64 -11.44 -10.76
CA SER A 104 11.23 -11.40 -12.11
C SER A 104 10.17 -11.28 -13.21
N PRO A 105 9.40 -10.18 -13.27
CA PRO A 105 8.48 -9.95 -14.39
C PRO A 105 9.24 -9.92 -15.72
N GLY A 106 8.64 -10.49 -16.76
CA GLY A 106 9.31 -10.58 -18.08
C GLY A 106 10.66 -11.31 -18.07
N GLY A 107 11.00 -12.06 -17.01
CA GLY A 107 12.30 -12.71 -16.83
C GLY A 107 13.40 -11.76 -16.32
N ILE A 108 13.09 -10.51 -16.00
CA ILE A 108 14.05 -9.51 -15.51
C ILE A 108 14.04 -9.51 -13.98
N PRO A 109 15.14 -9.91 -13.30
CA PRO A 109 15.18 -10.01 -11.87
C PRO A 109 15.11 -8.64 -11.18
N CYS A 110 14.42 -8.58 -10.03
CA CYS A 110 14.38 -7.39 -9.20
C CYS A 110 14.15 -7.75 -7.73
N ALA A 111 14.50 -6.86 -6.83
CA ALA A 111 14.03 -6.91 -5.46
C ALA A 111 12.68 -6.19 -5.39
N LEU A 112 11.67 -6.85 -4.85
CA LEU A 112 10.31 -6.31 -4.65
C LEU A 112 10.03 -6.20 -3.15
N HIS A 113 9.48 -5.06 -2.74
CA HIS A 113 8.96 -4.81 -1.40
C HIS A 113 9.93 -5.14 -0.24
N GLY A 114 11.19 -4.77 -0.42
CA GLY A 114 12.22 -4.93 0.61
C GLY A 114 12.99 -6.26 0.55
N GLY A 115 12.77 -7.09 -0.48
CA GLY A 115 13.51 -8.32 -0.71
C GLY A 115 12.84 -9.57 -0.13
N THR A 116 13.61 -10.61 0.17
CA THR A 116 13.10 -11.97 0.47
C THR A 116 12.26 -12.06 1.74
N ARG A 117 12.60 -11.30 2.78
CA ARG A 117 11.82 -11.14 4.01
C ARG A 117 11.69 -9.65 4.30
N GLY A 118 10.72 -9.00 3.66
CA GLY A 118 10.39 -7.60 3.88
C GLY A 118 9.74 -7.35 5.24
N TRP A 119 9.40 -6.10 5.50
CA TRP A 119 8.80 -5.70 6.78
C TRP A 119 7.39 -6.25 7.00
N ASP A 120 6.73 -6.67 5.94
CA ASP A 120 5.46 -7.39 5.93
C ASP A 120 5.52 -8.75 6.64
N ALA A 121 6.70 -9.36 6.74
CA ALA A 121 6.92 -10.72 7.22
C ALA A 121 7.46 -10.81 8.65
N TYR A 122 7.38 -9.72 9.43
CA TYR A 122 7.75 -9.67 10.84
C TYR A 122 6.54 -9.37 11.72
N VAL A 123 6.55 -9.89 12.94
CA VAL A 123 5.65 -9.42 14.00
C VAL A 123 6.30 -8.18 14.65
N TRP A 124 5.56 -7.08 14.67
CA TRP A 124 6.03 -5.80 15.21
C TRP A 124 5.58 -5.64 16.66
N ASP A 125 6.33 -4.89 17.44
CA ASP A 125 5.83 -4.41 18.72
C ASP A 125 4.64 -3.48 18.47
N ALA A 126 3.50 -3.74 19.12
CA ALA A 126 2.26 -3.02 18.85
C ALA A 126 1.62 -2.49 20.13
N GLU A 127 1.34 -1.20 20.17
CA GLU A 127 0.72 -0.50 21.31
C GLU A 127 -0.58 0.15 20.86
N PRO A 128 -1.76 -0.42 21.18
CA PRO A 128 -3.03 0.22 20.87
C PRO A 128 -3.31 1.39 21.83
N PHE A 129 -4.05 2.39 21.33
CA PHE A 129 -4.40 3.58 22.12
C PHE A 129 -5.80 4.10 21.81
N VAL A 130 -6.35 4.89 22.75
CA VAL A 130 -7.47 5.80 22.55
C VAL A 130 -7.01 7.18 22.97
N SER A 131 -7.24 8.19 22.13
CA SER A 131 -6.87 9.58 22.41
C SER A 131 -7.96 10.52 21.95
N GLY A 132 -8.73 11.05 22.91
CA GLY A 132 -9.94 11.83 22.62
C GLY A 132 -10.97 11.01 21.85
N ASP A 133 -11.33 11.46 20.66
CA ASP A 133 -12.27 10.78 19.76
C ASP A 133 -11.60 9.81 18.78
N ASP A 134 -10.28 9.63 18.86
CA ASP A 134 -9.49 8.80 17.97
C ASP A 134 -9.09 7.48 18.64
N VAL A 135 -8.97 6.41 17.86
CA VAL A 135 -8.44 5.11 18.27
C VAL A 135 -7.37 4.67 17.29
N GLY A 136 -6.33 3.99 17.78
CA GLY A 136 -5.25 3.57 16.89
C GLY A 136 -4.34 2.51 17.48
N VAL A 137 -3.28 2.22 16.75
CA VAL A 137 -2.20 1.34 17.15
C VAL A 137 -0.87 1.86 16.62
N VAL A 138 0.14 1.85 17.46
CA VAL A 138 1.52 2.19 17.10
C VAL A 138 2.30 0.90 16.91
N PHE A 139 2.83 0.69 15.71
CA PHE A 139 3.73 -0.41 15.38
C PHE A 139 5.17 0.07 15.41
N LYS A 140 6.06 -0.68 16.06
CA LYS A 140 7.49 -0.36 16.17
C LYS A 140 8.32 -1.59 15.83
N ARG A 141 9.44 -1.37 15.16
CA ARG A 141 10.49 -2.38 14.99
C ARG A 141 11.85 -1.74 14.76
N VAL A 142 12.88 -2.53 14.97
CA VAL A 142 14.24 -2.20 14.55
C VAL A 142 14.61 -3.09 13.37
N SER A 143 14.94 -2.49 12.22
CA SER A 143 15.53 -3.17 11.07
C SER A 143 17.05 -3.12 11.25
N PRO A 144 17.74 -4.24 11.46
CA PRO A 144 19.19 -4.23 11.71
C PRO A 144 19.98 -3.81 10.47
N ASP A 145 21.22 -3.38 10.69
CA ASP A 145 22.16 -3.15 9.59
C ASP A 145 22.35 -4.42 8.76
N GLY A 146 22.33 -4.27 7.43
CA GLY A 146 22.44 -5.38 6.49
C GLY A 146 21.16 -6.21 6.30
N GLU A 147 20.03 -5.86 6.91
CA GLU A 147 18.75 -6.56 6.67
C GLU A 147 18.42 -6.53 5.17
N ASN A 148 18.29 -7.70 4.54
CA ASN A 148 18.16 -7.85 3.08
C ASN A 148 19.20 -7.04 2.28
N GLY A 149 20.39 -6.83 2.81
CA GLY A 149 21.48 -6.11 2.13
C GLY A 149 21.39 -4.58 2.18
N PHE A 150 20.37 -4.00 2.82
CA PHE A 150 20.29 -2.56 3.01
C PHE A 150 21.25 -2.07 4.11
N PRO A 151 21.99 -0.96 3.89
CA PRO A 151 22.89 -0.40 4.91
C PRO A 151 22.12 0.26 6.04
N GLY A 152 22.72 0.22 7.22
CA GLY A 152 22.28 0.90 8.42
C GLY A 152 21.15 0.20 9.19
N LYS A 153 21.25 0.32 10.51
CA LYS A 153 20.15 0.01 11.41
C LYS A 153 19.08 1.12 11.28
N VAL A 154 17.83 0.75 11.19
CA VAL A 154 16.70 1.70 11.10
C VAL A 154 15.72 1.45 12.25
N GLU A 155 15.44 2.47 13.04
CA GLU A 155 14.34 2.47 14.01
C GLU A 155 13.07 2.94 13.31
N VAL A 156 12.05 2.11 13.29
CA VAL A 156 10.82 2.34 12.51
C VAL A 156 9.62 2.41 13.43
N LYS A 157 8.77 3.39 13.16
CA LYS A 157 7.46 3.54 13.79
C LYS A 157 6.40 3.81 12.73
N VAL A 158 5.31 3.05 12.74
CA VAL A 158 4.13 3.30 11.94
C VAL A 158 2.92 3.41 12.84
N THR A 159 2.16 4.49 12.72
CA THR A 159 0.96 4.72 13.52
C THR A 159 -0.28 4.66 12.63
N TYR A 160 -1.19 3.76 12.95
CA TYR A 160 -2.54 3.77 12.38
C TYR A 160 -3.48 4.47 13.33
N THR A 161 -4.16 5.49 12.84
CA THR A 161 -5.17 6.23 13.60
C THR A 161 -6.48 6.21 12.83
N LEU A 162 -7.55 5.79 13.50
CA LEU A 162 -8.91 5.88 13.00
C LEU A 162 -9.59 7.04 13.71
N THR A 163 -9.86 8.12 12.96
CA THR A 163 -10.42 9.35 13.52
C THR A 163 -11.95 9.32 13.57
N LYS A 164 -12.54 10.23 14.31
CA LYS A 164 -14.00 10.42 14.39
C LYS A 164 -14.65 10.77 13.04
N ASP A 165 -13.88 11.32 12.12
CA ASP A 165 -14.34 11.75 10.80
C ASP A 165 -14.20 10.63 9.74
N ASN A 166 -14.07 9.36 10.18
CA ASN A 166 -13.90 8.19 9.34
C ASN A 166 -12.64 8.26 8.44
N VAL A 167 -11.54 8.76 9.00
CA VAL A 167 -10.24 8.78 8.35
C VAL A 167 -9.37 7.68 8.94
N TRP A 168 -8.87 6.79 8.12
CA TRP A 168 -7.74 5.95 8.48
C TRP A 168 -6.46 6.66 8.05
N ARG A 169 -5.75 7.19 9.05
CA ARG A 169 -4.47 7.88 8.89
C ARG A 169 -3.34 6.92 9.18
N VAL A 170 -2.34 6.93 8.33
CA VAL A 170 -1.10 6.17 8.47
C VAL A 170 0.06 7.15 8.50
N ASP A 171 0.73 7.24 9.63
CA ASP A 171 1.93 8.04 9.81
C ASP A 171 3.15 7.12 9.87
N TYR A 172 4.15 7.41 9.05
CA TYR A 172 5.41 6.67 8.98
C TYR A 172 6.55 7.53 9.53
N GLU A 173 7.38 6.95 10.39
CA GLU A 173 8.61 7.53 10.87
C GLU A 173 9.73 6.48 10.84
N ALA A 174 10.91 6.85 10.33
CA ALA A 174 12.07 5.97 10.34
C ALA A 174 13.35 6.78 10.52
N VAL A 175 14.25 6.30 11.38
CA VAL A 175 15.52 6.95 11.67
C VAL A 175 16.67 5.97 11.45
N PRO A 176 17.48 6.16 10.41
CA PRO A 176 18.64 5.32 10.14
C PRO A 176 19.89 5.83 10.89
N ASP A 177 20.80 4.92 11.22
CA ASP A 177 22.15 5.28 11.76
C ASP A 177 23.22 5.40 10.67
N GLN A 178 22.88 5.05 9.42
CA GLN A 178 23.69 5.24 8.22
C GLN A 178 22.80 5.74 7.08
N ASP A 179 23.40 6.36 6.05
CA ASP A 179 22.67 6.68 4.81
C ASP A 179 22.04 5.41 4.22
N THR A 180 20.75 5.45 3.90
CA THR A 180 20.04 4.28 3.36
C THR A 180 18.80 4.70 2.57
N PRO A 181 18.40 3.97 1.52
CA PRO A 181 17.13 4.23 0.87
C PRO A 181 15.97 3.75 1.76
N ILE A 182 14.97 4.62 1.94
CA ILE A 182 13.71 4.30 2.62
C ILE A 182 12.55 4.73 1.72
N ASN A 183 11.64 3.82 1.47
CA ASN A 183 10.39 4.06 0.77
C ASN A 183 9.32 3.17 1.40
N MET A 184 8.34 3.75 2.06
CA MET A 184 7.32 3.00 2.80
C MET A 184 5.94 3.24 2.23
N THR A 185 5.08 2.23 2.30
CA THR A 185 3.67 2.36 1.92
C THR A 185 2.79 1.36 2.67
N GLN A 186 1.47 1.57 2.60
CA GLN A 186 0.43 0.64 3.04
C GLN A 186 -0.20 -0.01 1.80
N HIS A 187 -0.10 -1.33 1.70
CA HIS A 187 -0.50 -2.07 0.50
C HIS A 187 -1.93 -2.65 0.61
N VAL A 188 -2.86 -1.83 1.09
CA VAL A 188 -4.28 -2.24 1.22
C VAL A 188 -4.95 -2.40 -0.14
N TYR A 189 -5.79 -3.42 -0.26
CA TYR A 189 -6.55 -3.74 -1.47
C TYR A 189 -8.04 -3.49 -1.25
N PHE A 190 -8.59 -2.49 -1.93
CA PHE A 190 -9.98 -2.09 -1.78
C PHE A 190 -10.91 -2.72 -2.82
N ASN A 191 -12.09 -3.14 -2.37
CA ASN A 191 -13.26 -3.37 -3.21
C ASN A 191 -14.50 -2.78 -2.50
N PHE A 192 -15.00 -1.67 -2.99
CA PHE A 192 -16.11 -0.95 -2.35
C PHE A 192 -17.48 -1.62 -2.53
N LYS A 193 -17.59 -2.70 -3.30
CA LYS A 193 -18.76 -3.62 -3.31
C LYS A 193 -18.70 -4.60 -2.14
N GLY A 194 -17.57 -4.69 -1.47
CA GLY A 194 -17.22 -5.64 -0.42
C GLY A 194 -16.15 -6.62 -0.87
N GLU A 195 -15.51 -7.32 0.06
CA GLU A 195 -14.35 -8.19 -0.19
C GLU A 195 -14.61 -9.27 -1.28
N SER A 196 -15.81 -9.81 -1.33
CA SER A 196 -16.27 -10.79 -2.34
C SER A 196 -17.11 -10.14 -3.45
N GLY A 197 -16.95 -8.84 -3.69
CA GLY A 197 -17.76 -8.07 -4.64
C GLY A 197 -17.43 -8.31 -6.13
N GLY A 198 -16.51 -9.21 -6.45
CA GLY A 198 -16.05 -9.49 -7.81
C GLY A 198 -15.14 -8.38 -8.35
N SER A 199 -15.14 -8.17 -9.68
CA SER A 199 -14.25 -7.18 -10.33
C SER A 199 -14.53 -5.73 -9.89
N ILE A 200 -13.46 -4.93 -9.81
CA ILE A 200 -13.53 -3.48 -9.50
C ILE A 200 -13.64 -2.60 -10.75
N GLU A 201 -13.85 -3.18 -11.92
CA GLU A 201 -13.85 -2.44 -13.19
C GLU A 201 -14.98 -1.41 -13.31
N ASP A 202 -16.05 -1.57 -12.53
CA ASP A 202 -17.20 -0.64 -12.44
C ASP A 202 -16.97 0.53 -11.44
N HIS A 203 -15.91 0.49 -10.66
CA HIS A 203 -15.54 1.59 -9.77
C HIS A 203 -15.00 2.77 -10.58
N VAL A 204 -15.30 3.98 -10.15
CA VAL A 204 -14.76 5.23 -10.71
C VAL A 204 -13.55 5.63 -9.91
N MET A 205 -12.42 5.76 -10.59
CA MET A 205 -11.15 6.22 -10.00
C MET A 205 -10.82 7.63 -10.48
N THR A 206 -10.27 8.43 -9.58
CA THR A 206 -9.69 9.75 -9.86
C THR A 206 -8.26 9.76 -9.36
N ILE A 207 -7.32 10.31 -10.14
CA ILE A 207 -5.92 10.47 -9.73
C ILE A 207 -5.49 11.91 -10.04
N ALA A 208 -4.99 12.62 -9.03
CA ALA A 208 -4.48 13.98 -9.15
C ALA A 208 -3.04 13.98 -9.70
N ALA A 209 -2.87 13.51 -10.93
CA ALA A 209 -1.58 13.41 -11.59
C ALA A 209 -1.69 13.67 -13.08
N SER A 210 -0.86 14.57 -13.57
CA SER A 210 -0.72 14.87 -15.00
C SER A 210 0.33 13.97 -15.68
N ASN A 211 1.03 13.13 -14.92
CA ASN A 211 2.11 12.30 -15.42
C ASN A 211 2.10 10.90 -14.78
N VAL A 212 2.62 9.94 -15.54
CA VAL A 212 2.85 8.55 -15.13
C VAL A 212 4.30 8.17 -15.44
N ALA A 213 4.88 7.27 -14.64
CA ALA A 213 6.20 6.69 -14.90
C ALA A 213 6.04 5.38 -15.69
N PRO A 214 6.36 5.34 -17.00
CA PRO A 214 6.33 4.12 -17.78
C PRO A 214 7.34 3.09 -17.29
N VAL A 215 6.99 1.81 -17.45
CA VAL A 215 7.82 0.68 -17.04
C VAL A 215 8.32 -0.12 -18.24
N ASN A 216 9.42 -0.84 -18.06
CA ASN A 216 9.89 -1.86 -18.98
C ASN A 216 9.19 -3.21 -18.72
N GLU A 217 9.54 -4.25 -19.48
CA GLU A 217 8.97 -5.60 -19.34
C GLU A 217 9.18 -6.21 -17.93
N GLY A 218 10.19 -5.76 -17.20
CA GLY A 218 10.44 -6.10 -15.79
C GLY A 218 9.58 -5.32 -14.80
N GLN A 219 8.65 -4.51 -15.30
CA GLN A 219 7.82 -3.59 -14.49
C GLN A 219 8.67 -2.62 -13.65
N ILE A 220 9.85 -2.27 -14.14
CA ILE A 220 10.76 -1.31 -13.54
C ILE A 220 10.63 0.02 -14.28
N PRO A 221 10.47 1.16 -13.60
CA PRO A 221 10.38 2.45 -14.26
C PRO A 221 11.57 2.71 -15.18
N THR A 222 11.28 3.16 -16.40
CA THR A 222 12.33 3.50 -17.39
C THR A 222 13.10 4.76 -17.02
N GLY A 223 12.50 5.59 -16.14
CA GLY A 223 12.99 6.91 -15.80
C GLY A 223 12.30 8.02 -16.58
N GLU A 224 11.52 7.70 -17.58
CA GLU A 224 10.63 8.63 -18.26
C GLU A 224 9.52 9.11 -17.31
N ILE A 225 9.13 10.37 -17.43
CA ILE A 225 7.91 10.94 -16.85
C ILE A 225 7.04 11.34 -18.02
N ARG A 226 5.96 10.59 -18.25
CA ARG A 226 5.09 10.72 -19.43
C ARG A 226 3.80 11.40 -19.06
N ALA A 227 3.37 12.39 -19.87
CA ALA A 227 2.04 12.99 -19.73
C ALA A 227 0.93 11.95 -19.93
N VAL A 228 -0.13 12.05 -19.10
CA VAL A 228 -1.29 11.14 -19.21
C VAL A 228 -2.29 11.57 -20.28
N ASP A 229 -2.17 12.80 -20.82
CA ASP A 229 -3.10 13.35 -21.80
C ASP A 229 -3.33 12.41 -22.99
N GLY A 230 -4.62 12.13 -23.25
CA GLY A 230 -5.04 11.28 -24.37
C GLY A 230 -4.66 9.82 -24.26
N SER A 231 -4.15 9.36 -23.10
CA SER A 231 -3.77 7.98 -22.84
C SER A 231 -4.79 7.28 -21.94
N PRO A 232 -4.77 5.92 -21.83
CA PRO A 232 -5.61 5.20 -20.87
C PRO A 232 -5.26 5.49 -19.41
N PHE A 233 -4.18 6.23 -19.12
CA PHE A 233 -3.73 6.59 -17.78
C PHE A 233 -4.30 7.93 -17.27
N ASP A 234 -5.12 8.64 -18.05
CA ASP A 234 -5.72 9.91 -17.64
C ASP A 234 -6.99 9.70 -16.77
N PHE A 235 -6.79 9.71 -15.45
CA PHE A 235 -7.85 9.62 -14.45
C PHE A 235 -8.21 10.96 -13.79
N ARG A 236 -7.70 12.10 -14.27
CA ARG A 236 -7.91 13.42 -13.65
C ARG A 236 -9.39 13.80 -13.56
N GLY A 237 -10.19 13.44 -14.55
CA GLY A 237 -11.62 13.73 -14.61
C GLY A 237 -12.53 12.71 -13.91
N GLY A 238 -11.97 11.66 -13.35
CA GLY A 238 -12.73 10.51 -12.84
C GLY A 238 -13.26 9.63 -13.99
N MET A 239 -12.89 8.34 -13.94
CA MET A 239 -13.23 7.38 -14.99
C MET A 239 -13.40 5.99 -14.39
N ARG A 240 -14.26 5.17 -14.97
CA ARG A 240 -14.37 3.75 -14.58
C ARG A 240 -13.03 3.07 -14.84
N ILE A 241 -12.58 2.25 -13.88
CA ILE A 241 -11.33 1.50 -13.99
C ILE A 241 -11.34 0.61 -15.24
N GLY A 242 -12.45 -0.06 -15.50
CA GLY A 242 -12.63 -0.95 -16.66
C GLY A 242 -12.78 -0.25 -18.00
N GLU A 243 -12.96 1.06 -18.05
CA GLU A 243 -13.28 1.78 -19.29
C GLU A 243 -12.20 1.67 -20.35
N ARG A 244 -10.94 1.81 -19.93
CA ARG A 244 -9.75 1.80 -20.83
C ARG A 244 -8.69 0.76 -20.44
N ILE A 245 -8.90 -0.04 -19.41
CA ILE A 245 -7.91 -1.00 -18.88
C ILE A 245 -7.49 -2.08 -19.88
N ASN A 246 -8.31 -2.32 -20.91
CA ASN A 246 -8.06 -3.30 -21.96
C ASN A 246 -7.77 -2.64 -23.33
N GLU A 247 -7.51 -1.33 -23.38
CA GLU A 247 -7.08 -0.68 -24.62
C GLU A 247 -5.72 -1.23 -25.09
N PRO A 248 -5.47 -1.25 -26.41
CA PRO A 248 -4.19 -1.70 -26.96
C PRO A 248 -3.09 -0.68 -26.67
N ASP A 249 -2.51 -0.75 -25.49
CA ASP A 249 -1.41 0.09 -25.00
C ASP A 249 -0.32 -0.80 -24.39
N GLY A 250 0.94 -0.62 -24.83
CA GLY A 250 2.05 -1.46 -24.41
C GLY A 250 2.30 -1.44 -22.90
N GLN A 251 1.95 -0.37 -22.19
CA GLN A 251 2.07 -0.32 -20.74
C GLN A 251 0.98 -1.17 -20.07
N LEU A 252 -0.26 -1.14 -20.56
CA LEU A 252 -1.34 -2.00 -20.09
C LEU A 252 -1.06 -3.48 -20.38
N GLU A 253 -0.42 -3.81 -21.51
CA GLU A 253 -0.01 -5.17 -21.82
C GLU A 253 1.04 -5.69 -20.82
N ILE A 254 2.06 -4.87 -20.49
CA ILE A 254 3.08 -5.21 -19.50
C ILE A 254 2.45 -5.42 -18.11
N GLY A 255 1.59 -4.51 -17.65
CA GLY A 255 0.92 -4.59 -16.35
C GLY A 255 -0.25 -5.54 -16.29
N LYS A 256 -0.73 -6.09 -17.44
CA LYS A 256 -2.01 -6.79 -17.58
C LYS A 256 -3.22 -5.99 -17.09
N GLY A 257 -3.08 -4.69 -17.16
CA GLY A 257 -3.96 -3.67 -16.61
C GLY A 257 -3.13 -2.57 -15.95
N TYR A 258 -3.67 -1.91 -14.93
CA TYR A 258 -2.91 -0.90 -14.21
C TYR A 258 -2.01 -1.55 -13.16
N ASP A 259 -0.72 -1.28 -13.24
CA ASP A 259 0.33 -1.56 -12.25
C ASP A 259 1.45 -0.53 -12.48
N HIS A 260 1.11 0.74 -12.24
CA HIS A 260 1.96 1.87 -12.62
C HIS A 260 2.02 2.92 -11.53
N CYS A 261 3.07 3.74 -11.58
CA CYS A 261 3.32 4.83 -10.65
C CYS A 261 2.91 6.16 -11.29
N TRP A 262 1.89 6.83 -10.75
CA TRP A 262 1.50 8.18 -11.10
C TRP A 262 2.31 9.20 -10.32
N VAL A 263 2.87 10.18 -11.01
CA VAL A 263 3.58 11.31 -10.41
C VAL A 263 2.55 12.38 -10.05
N LEU A 264 2.31 12.60 -8.77
CA LEU A 264 1.24 13.46 -8.26
C LEU A 264 1.51 14.94 -8.54
N ASP A 265 0.45 15.67 -8.90
CA ASP A 265 0.46 17.12 -9.12
C ASP A 265 0.46 17.86 -7.78
N ARG A 266 1.64 17.93 -7.14
CA ARG A 266 1.82 18.53 -5.82
C ARG A 266 2.03 20.04 -5.89
N LYS A 267 1.45 20.77 -4.92
CA LYS A 267 1.58 22.23 -4.79
C LYS A 267 2.51 22.63 -3.66
N GLY A 268 2.77 21.73 -2.73
CA GLY A 268 3.61 21.99 -1.54
C GLY A 268 4.07 20.70 -0.86
N GLY A 269 4.60 20.82 0.37
CA GLY A 269 5.11 19.69 1.15
C GLY A 269 4.12 19.08 2.15
N GLY A 270 2.86 19.55 2.15
CA GLY A 270 1.84 19.12 3.09
C GLY A 270 1.03 17.91 2.63
N LEU A 271 0.00 17.59 3.38
CA LEU A 271 -0.97 16.56 3.03
C LEU A 271 -1.90 17.09 1.91
N GLU A 272 -1.82 16.48 0.74
CA GLU A 272 -2.57 16.91 -0.45
C GLU A 272 -3.37 15.74 -1.03
N PHE A 273 -4.47 16.06 -1.73
CA PHE A 273 -5.29 15.07 -2.43
C PHE A 273 -4.47 14.37 -3.53
N ALA A 274 -4.41 13.06 -3.45
CA ALA A 274 -3.71 12.22 -4.41
C ALA A 274 -4.65 11.54 -5.41
N GLY A 275 -5.85 11.21 -4.96
CA GLY A 275 -6.83 10.49 -5.77
C GLY A 275 -7.92 9.87 -4.91
N GLY A 276 -8.72 9.01 -5.50
CA GLY A 276 -9.76 8.30 -4.79
C GLY A 276 -10.48 7.29 -5.66
N VAL A 277 -11.29 6.46 -5.02
CA VAL A 277 -12.14 5.46 -5.69
C VAL A 277 -13.55 5.53 -5.15
N HIS A 278 -14.51 5.57 -6.05
CA HIS A 278 -15.92 5.61 -5.76
C HIS A 278 -16.65 4.41 -6.39
N CYS A 279 -17.53 3.78 -5.63
CA CYS A 279 -18.43 2.74 -6.15
C CYS A 279 -19.83 3.32 -6.42
N PRO A 280 -20.22 3.56 -7.68
CA PRO A 280 -21.53 4.15 -8.01
C PRO A 280 -22.71 3.30 -7.55
N LEU A 281 -22.52 1.97 -7.43
CA LEU A 281 -23.57 1.04 -7.06
C LEU A 281 -24.14 1.30 -5.65
N ASN A 282 -23.26 1.63 -4.69
CA ASN A 282 -23.64 1.74 -3.28
C ASN A 282 -23.19 3.04 -2.61
N GLY A 283 -22.47 3.89 -3.33
CA GLY A 283 -22.01 5.18 -2.86
C GLY A 283 -20.73 5.19 -2.02
N ARG A 284 -20.17 4.03 -1.63
CA ARG A 284 -18.92 4.00 -0.88
C ARG A 284 -17.80 4.67 -1.64
N ASN A 285 -17.04 5.48 -0.94
CA ASN A 285 -15.93 6.26 -1.50
C ASN A 285 -14.75 6.31 -0.55
N VAL A 286 -13.56 6.36 -1.10
CA VAL A 286 -12.33 6.78 -0.42
C VAL A 286 -11.70 7.94 -1.17
N ASP A 287 -11.35 8.99 -0.46
CA ASP A 287 -10.47 10.05 -0.95
C ASP A 287 -9.11 9.90 -0.25
N VAL A 288 -8.03 9.79 -1.04
CA VAL A 288 -6.66 9.58 -0.56
C VAL A 288 -5.91 10.90 -0.53
N TYR A 289 -5.34 11.23 0.61
CA TYR A 289 -4.45 12.38 0.79
C TYR A 289 -3.08 11.88 1.24
N THR A 290 -2.01 12.50 0.76
CA THR A 290 -0.65 12.07 1.12
C THR A 290 0.36 13.19 1.10
N THR A 291 1.45 12.99 1.81
CA THR A 291 2.67 13.80 1.70
C THR A 291 3.64 13.23 0.66
N GLU A 292 3.37 12.03 0.12
CA GLU A 292 4.21 11.37 -0.87
C GLU A 292 4.16 12.03 -2.25
N THR A 293 5.17 11.78 -3.05
CA THR A 293 5.32 12.39 -4.39
C THR A 293 4.63 11.61 -5.49
N CYS A 294 4.35 10.34 -5.25
CA CYS A 294 3.75 9.44 -6.23
C CYS A 294 2.69 8.55 -5.58
N MET A 295 1.89 7.91 -6.43
CA MET A 295 0.97 6.85 -6.06
C MET A 295 1.07 5.70 -7.07
N GLN A 296 1.50 4.52 -6.62
CA GLN A 296 1.35 3.29 -7.38
C GLN A 296 -0.10 2.85 -7.32
N VAL A 297 -0.68 2.52 -8.46
CA VAL A 297 -2.01 1.94 -8.54
C VAL A 297 -1.92 0.56 -9.16
N TYR A 298 -2.43 -0.43 -8.43
CA TYR A 298 -2.43 -1.82 -8.87
C TYR A 298 -3.84 -2.41 -8.81
N THR A 299 -4.30 -2.97 -9.92
CA THR A 299 -5.68 -3.46 -10.09
C THR A 299 -5.82 -4.98 -9.88
N ALA A 300 -5.00 -5.57 -9.03
CA ALA A 300 -5.02 -7.02 -8.70
C ALA A 300 -5.01 -7.92 -9.95
N ASN A 301 -4.18 -7.57 -10.94
CA ASN A 301 -4.09 -8.23 -12.24
C ASN A 301 -3.51 -9.65 -12.18
N TRP A 302 -2.92 -10.04 -11.04
CA TRP A 302 -2.33 -11.36 -10.80
C TRP A 302 -3.13 -12.18 -9.77
N ALA A 303 -4.25 -11.66 -9.25
CA ALA A 303 -5.15 -12.42 -8.39
C ALA A 303 -5.73 -13.62 -9.15
N ARG A 304 -5.74 -14.79 -8.52
CA ARG A 304 -6.12 -16.06 -9.12
C ARG A 304 -7.23 -16.72 -8.31
N TYR A 305 -8.08 -17.44 -9.01
CA TYR A 305 -9.18 -18.19 -8.40
C TYR A 305 -8.73 -19.25 -7.38
N GLU A 306 -7.53 -19.79 -7.55
CA GLU A 306 -6.95 -20.77 -6.63
C GLU A 306 -6.58 -20.18 -5.26
N GLN A 307 -6.46 -18.85 -5.18
CA GLN A 307 -6.18 -18.16 -3.90
C GLN A 307 -7.51 -18.03 -3.13
N ILE A 308 -7.49 -18.53 -1.89
CA ILE A 308 -8.64 -18.49 -0.99
C ILE A 308 -8.48 -17.30 -0.05
N ALA A 309 -9.40 -16.35 -0.14
CA ALA A 309 -9.50 -15.18 0.71
C ALA A 309 -10.27 -15.48 2.00
N LYS A 310 -10.64 -14.41 2.73
CA LYS A 310 -11.44 -14.47 3.95
C LYS A 310 -12.75 -15.24 3.76
N GLY A 311 -13.14 -15.98 4.78
CA GLY A 311 -14.41 -16.74 4.76
C GLY A 311 -14.47 -17.90 3.77
N GLY A 312 -13.34 -18.28 3.15
CA GLY A 312 -13.28 -19.33 2.15
C GLY A 312 -13.67 -18.88 0.74
N GLU A 313 -13.84 -17.59 0.51
CA GLU A 313 -14.12 -17.01 -0.80
C GLU A 313 -12.91 -17.11 -1.73
N HIS A 314 -13.13 -17.26 -3.01
CA HIS A 314 -12.08 -17.28 -4.01
C HIS A 314 -11.76 -15.88 -4.54
N LEU A 315 -10.47 -15.55 -4.67
CA LEU A 315 -10.07 -14.32 -5.35
C LEU A 315 -10.43 -14.40 -6.83
N SER A 316 -10.66 -13.27 -7.44
CA SER A 316 -10.90 -13.16 -8.87
C SER A 316 -9.99 -12.14 -9.51
N PHE A 317 -9.75 -12.28 -10.79
CA PHE A 317 -9.01 -11.31 -11.59
C PHE A 317 -9.63 -9.93 -11.41
N ARG A 318 -8.79 -8.94 -11.09
CA ARG A 318 -9.21 -7.55 -10.81
C ARG A 318 -10.26 -7.42 -9.69
N CYS A 319 -10.11 -8.23 -8.65
CA CYS A 319 -11.03 -8.20 -7.50
C CYS A 319 -10.80 -7.02 -6.56
N ALA A 320 -9.72 -6.27 -6.71
CA ALA A 320 -9.39 -5.16 -5.83
C ALA A 320 -8.49 -4.14 -6.50
N VAL A 321 -8.37 -2.96 -5.90
CA VAL A 321 -7.42 -1.92 -6.27
C VAL A 321 -6.58 -1.52 -5.06
N ALA A 322 -5.26 -1.49 -5.23
CA ALA A 322 -4.33 -0.92 -4.26
C ALA A 322 -3.93 0.50 -4.69
N LEU A 323 -3.86 1.41 -3.71
CA LEU A 323 -3.50 2.81 -3.86
C LEU A 323 -2.31 3.10 -2.93
N GLU A 324 -1.12 2.79 -3.43
CA GLU A 324 0.12 2.82 -2.65
C GLU A 324 0.81 4.17 -2.80
N THR A 325 0.61 5.06 -1.85
CA THR A 325 1.30 6.35 -1.81
C THR A 325 2.75 6.14 -1.38
N GLN A 326 3.70 6.55 -2.22
CA GLN A 326 5.12 6.28 -2.06
C GLN A 326 5.97 7.19 -2.96
N HIS A 327 7.29 7.10 -2.88
CA HIS A 327 8.19 7.60 -3.92
C HIS A 327 8.18 6.64 -5.12
N ALA A 328 8.61 7.14 -6.29
CA ALA A 328 8.70 6.31 -7.49
C ALA A 328 9.59 5.08 -7.28
N PRO A 329 9.19 3.90 -7.82
CA PRO A 329 10.03 2.71 -7.72
C PRO A 329 11.41 2.93 -8.36
N ASP A 330 12.41 2.18 -7.89
CA ASP A 330 13.80 2.23 -8.38
C ASP A 330 14.48 3.60 -8.30
N SER A 331 13.97 4.53 -7.46
CA SER A 331 14.54 5.90 -7.30
C SER A 331 16.04 5.91 -6.95
N PRO A 332 16.62 4.97 -6.18
CA PRO A 332 18.06 4.94 -5.97
C PRO A 332 18.89 4.81 -7.26
N ASN A 333 18.31 4.25 -8.32
CA ASN A 333 18.93 4.07 -9.64
C ASN A 333 18.43 5.08 -10.69
N LYS A 334 17.55 6.00 -10.30
CA LYS A 334 16.90 6.97 -11.21
C LYS A 334 17.10 8.40 -10.68
N PRO A 335 18.22 9.04 -10.99
CA PRO A 335 18.56 10.36 -10.44
C PRO A 335 17.58 11.48 -10.84
N GLN A 336 16.74 11.25 -11.83
CA GLN A 336 15.66 12.16 -12.24
C GLN A 336 14.43 12.11 -11.33
N PHE A 337 14.29 11.07 -10.50
CA PHE A 337 13.24 10.99 -9.50
C PHE A 337 13.67 11.64 -8.17
N PRO A 338 12.74 12.11 -7.35
CA PRO A 338 13.06 12.55 -6.00
C PRO A 338 13.81 11.47 -5.23
N THR A 339 14.84 11.89 -4.48
CA THR A 339 15.68 10.95 -3.73
C THR A 339 14.90 10.25 -2.62
N THR A 340 15.15 8.97 -2.44
CA THR A 340 14.68 8.16 -1.31
C THR A 340 15.78 7.91 -0.27
N ILE A 341 16.96 8.51 -0.46
CA ILE A 341 18.06 8.37 0.49
C ILE A 341 17.80 9.24 1.70
N VAL A 342 17.73 8.61 2.86
CA VAL A 342 17.65 9.25 4.17
C VAL A 342 19.05 9.23 4.78
N LYS A 343 19.53 10.39 5.22
CA LYS A 343 20.86 10.52 5.82
C LYS A 343 20.88 9.98 7.25
N ALA A 344 22.05 9.53 7.69
CA ALA A 344 22.27 9.09 9.05
C ALA A 344 21.75 10.12 10.07
N GLY A 345 20.88 9.68 10.97
CA GLY A 345 20.26 10.52 12.01
C GLY A 345 19.12 11.43 11.54
N GLU A 346 18.88 11.54 10.23
CA GLU A 346 17.67 12.23 9.74
C GLU A 346 16.43 11.37 9.93
N THR A 347 15.29 12.02 10.08
CA THR A 347 14.02 11.31 10.21
C THR A 347 13.27 11.32 8.89
N TYR A 348 13.06 10.13 8.28
CA TYR A 348 12.04 9.94 7.26
C TYR A 348 10.67 10.15 7.88
N ARG A 349 9.81 10.92 7.23
CA ARG A 349 8.40 11.10 7.61
C ARG A 349 7.52 11.10 6.38
N SER A 350 6.44 10.35 6.47
CA SER A 350 5.37 10.36 5.48
C SER A 350 4.03 10.18 6.17
N THR A 351 2.97 10.72 5.57
CA THR A 351 1.60 10.56 6.04
C THR A 351 0.69 10.27 4.88
N THR A 352 -0.21 9.29 5.06
CA THR A 352 -1.31 9.02 4.13
C THR A 352 -2.62 8.97 4.92
N GLU A 353 -3.66 9.58 4.37
CA GLU A 353 -5.02 9.49 4.89
C GLU A 353 -5.95 8.85 3.86
N PHE A 354 -6.67 7.82 4.28
CA PHE A 354 -7.80 7.24 3.57
C PHE A 354 -9.08 7.77 4.21
N ARG A 355 -9.76 8.71 3.54
CA ARG A 355 -10.96 9.37 4.04
C ARG A 355 -12.19 8.71 3.46
N PHE A 356 -12.92 7.96 4.29
CA PHE A 356 -14.11 7.21 3.88
C PHE A 356 -15.35 8.07 4.00
N ASN A 357 -16.14 8.10 2.94
CA ASN A 357 -17.41 8.82 2.88
C ASN A 357 -18.38 8.14 1.89
N VAL A 358 -19.56 8.71 1.74
CA VAL A 358 -20.58 8.25 0.80
C VAL A 358 -20.89 9.36 -0.20
N LYS A 359 -20.88 9.01 -1.50
CA LYS A 359 -21.21 9.90 -2.61
C LYS A 359 -22.48 9.47 -3.34
#